data_637b3b68e9782f21aaa6d04460f59e02
#
_entry.id   637b3b68e9782f21aaa6d04460f59e02
#
_cell.length_a   1.000
_cell.length_b   1.000
_cell.length_c   1.000
_cell.angle_alpha   90.00
_cell.angle_beta   90.00
_cell.angle_gamma   90.00
#
_symmetry.space_group_name_H-M   'P 1'
#
loop_
_entity.id
_entity.type
_entity.pdbx_description
1 polymer ?
#
loop_
_entity_poly.entity_id
_entity_poly.type
_entity_poly.pdbx_seq_one_letter_code
_entity_poly.pdbx_strand_id
1 'polypeptide(L)'
;MADEKGTWVAGPEVDVPTTVAGGCFLGVSVVATADTAALETGYGEFAQEARALAPTYHPRSVCTDGWHATREAWRRLFPTITLVLCFLHAILKIQDRCTGALRHQVLERAWQVSQATTKRQCAQRLRRWAEWTPTHLSGAVAEMVLKRCRRRADFTPASDCPQAHRTSNAVDRLLNDQDRVLDAMRYCHATTASARLAVRAMALQWNFHPYGARLRRDQPSRVSPFHDLNGFQYHPNWLHNLLIASSMGGLGL
;
A
#
# COMPACT_ATOMS: atom_id res chain seq x y z
N MET A 1 -4.73 -0.40 0.82
CA MET A 1 -3.55 -0.30 -0.07
C MET A 1 -2.88 -1.64 -0.13
N ALA A 2 -2.30 -2.00 -1.26
CA ALA A 2 -1.60 -3.26 -1.46
C ALA A 2 -0.31 -3.02 -2.26
N ASP A 3 0.75 -3.70 -1.87
CA ASP A 3 2.06 -3.65 -2.51
C ASP A 3 2.82 -4.94 -2.19
N GLU A 4 3.83 -5.27 -2.96
CA GLU A 4 4.69 -6.43 -2.77
C GLU A 4 6.16 -6.02 -2.70
N LYS A 5 6.91 -6.76 -1.88
CA LYS A 5 8.32 -6.52 -1.65
C LYS A 5 9.12 -7.79 -1.83
N GLY A 6 10.12 -7.75 -2.70
CA GLY A 6 11.09 -8.86 -2.87
C GLY A 6 12.03 -8.95 -1.68
N THR A 7 12.32 -10.17 -1.22
CA THR A 7 13.31 -10.50 -0.20
C THR A 7 13.91 -11.89 -0.44
N TRP A 8 14.86 -12.31 0.39
CA TRP A 8 15.51 -13.62 0.27
C TRP A 8 15.16 -14.50 1.48
N VAL A 9 14.75 -15.74 1.21
CA VAL A 9 14.49 -16.75 2.24
C VAL A 9 15.21 -18.05 1.85
N ALA A 10 16.12 -18.51 2.70
CA ALA A 10 16.89 -19.75 2.50
C ALA A 10 17.65 -19.84 1.16
N GLY A 11 17.98 -18.68 0.56
CA GLY A 11 18.70 -18.61 -0.71
C GLY A 11 17.87 -18.08 -1.89
N PRO A 12 16.65 -18.57 -2.20
CA PRO A 12 15.83 -18.01 -3.27
C PRO A 12 15.22 -16.66 -2.91
N GLU A 13 15.00 -15.84 -3.94
CA GLU A 13 14.19 -14.64 -3.86
C GLU A 13 12.71 -15.03 -3.72
N VAL A 14 11.99 -14.32 -2.87
CA VAL A 14 10.56 -14.46 -2.61
C VAL A 14 9.91 -13.10 -2.54
N ASP A 15 8.61 -13.04 -2.74
CA ASP A 15 7.84 -11.81 -2.63
C ASP A 15 6.95 -11.83 -1.39
N VAL A 16 6.75 -10.66 -0.79
CA VAL A 16 5.93 -10.46 0.41
C VAL A 16 4.75 -9.55 0.07
N PRO A 17 3.64 -10.11 -0.45
CA PRO A 17 2.44 -9.34 -0.69
C PRO A 17 1.86 -8.83 0.63
N THR A 18 1.66 -7.52 0.71
CA THR A 18 1.24 -6.81 1.92
C THR A 18 -0.01 -5.99 1.66
N THR A 19 -1.00 -6.11 2.55
CA THR A 19 -2.23 -5.33 2.54
C THR A 19 -2.29 -4.44 3.77
N VAL A 20 -2.56 -3.15 3.57
CA VAL A 20 -2.54 -2.13 4.64
C VAL A 20 -3.79 -1.25 4.58
N ALA A 21 -4.34 -0.91 5.75
CA ALA A 21 -5.30 0.16 5.92
C ALA A 21 -5.16 0.82 7.29
N GLY A 22 -5.41 2.14 7.38
CA GLY A 22 -5.38 2.88 8.66
C GLY A 22 -4.03 2.82 9.39
N GLY A 23 -2.92 2.55 8.69
CA GLY A 23 -1.61 2.36 9.32
C GLY A 23 -1.37 0.95 9.89
N CYS A 24 -2.34 0.03 9.74
CA CYS A 24 -2.25 -1.38 10.14
C CYS A 24 -1.90 -2.28 8.96
N PHE A 25 -1.12 -3.31 9.22
CA PHE A 25 -1.05 -4.48 8.36
C PHE A 25 -2.36 -5.29 8.50
N LEU A 26 -3.10 -5.43 7.41
CA LEU A 26 -4.31 -6.26 7.38
C LEU A 26 -4.02 -7.68 6.91
N GLY A 27 -3.00 -7.86 6.09
CA GLY A 27 -2.55 -9.15 5.60
C GLY A 27 -1.10 -9.06 5.13
N VAL A 28 -0.33 -10.07 5.46
CA VAL A 28 1.06 -10.26 5.02
C VAL A 28 1.27 -11.73 4.77
N SER A 29 1.78 -12.07 3.59
CA SER A 29 2.12 -13.44 3.22
C SER A 29 3.48 -13.50 2.56
N VAL A 30 3.97 -14.71 2.27
CA VAL A 30 5.21 -14.94 1.53
C VAL A 30 4.90 -15.87 0.38
N VAL A 31 5.25 -15.46 -0.83
CA VAL A 31 5.02 -16.21 -2.07
C VAL A 31 6.34 -16.37 -2.83
N ALA A 32 6.44 -17.41 -3.64
CA ALA A 32 7.68 -17.73 -4.34
C ALA A 32 7.97 -16.76 -5.51
N THR A 33 6.95 -16.14 -6.07
CA THR A 33 7.05 -15.25 -7.23
C THR A 33 5.98 -14.17 -7.16
N ALA A 34 6.19 -13.04 -7.83
CA ALA A 34 5.19 -11.98 -7.96
C ALA A 34 4.34 -12.10 -9.23
N ASP A 35 4.08 -13.32 -9.72
CA ASP A 35 3.11 -13.53 -10.78
C ASP A 35 1.66 -13.45 -10.26
N THR A 36 0.70 -13.35 -11.17
CA THR A 36 -0.71 -13.16 -10.80
C THR A 36 -1.26 -14.27 -9.91
N ALA A 37 -0.88 -15.52 -10.14
CA ALA A 37 -1.42 -16.66 -9.39
C ALA A 37 -0.84 -16.72 -7.97
N ALA A 38 0.46 -16.49 -7.85
CA ALA A 38 1.13 -16.43 -6.55
C ALA A 38 0.63 -15.24 -5.72
N LEU A 39 0.48 -14.05 -6.33
CA LEU A 39 -0.08 -12.88 -5.65
C LEU A 39 -1.56 -13.07 -5.30
N GLU A 40 -2.35 -13.73 -6.14
CA GLU A 40 -3.74 -14.10 -5.81
C GLU A 40 -3.79 -15.00 -4.57
N THR A 41 -2.87 -15.97 -4.47
CA THR A 41 -2.75 -16.81 -3.28
C THR A 41 -2.36 -15.99 -2.05
N GLY A 42 -1.34 -15.15 -2.15
CA GLY A 42 -0.84 -14.35 -1.04
C GLY A 42 -1.83 -13.30 -0.52
N TYR A 43 -2.47 -12.55 -1.40
CA TYR A 43 -3.56 -11.63 -1.02
C TYR A 43 -4.84 -12.38 -0.64
N GLY A 44 -5.01 -13.60 -1.14
CA GLY A 44 -6.12 -14.49 -0.83
C GLY A 44 -6.19 -14.89 0.65
N GLU A 45 -5.05 -15.00 1.33
CA GLU A 45 -5.02 -15.26 2.77
C GLU A 45 -5.76 -14.15 3.54
N PHE A 46 -5.47 -12.88 3.24
CA PHE A 46 -6.23 -11.76 3.81
C PHE A 46 -7.72 -11.83 3.47
N ALA A 47 -8.06 -12.13 2.22
CA ALA A 47 -9.46 -12.21 1.80
C ALA A 47 -10.23 -13.32 2.53
N GLN A 48 -9.58 -14.47 2.74
CA GLN A 48 -10.15 -15.59 3.50
C GLN A 48 -10.36 -15.24 4.99
N GLU A 49 -9.34 -14.67 5.64
CA GLU A 49 -9.42 -14.25 7.04
C GLU A 49 -10.49 -13.18 7.23
N ALA A 50 -10.56 -12.17 6.36
CA ALA A 50 -11.58 -11.14 6.43
C ALA A 50 -13.00 -11.68 6.24
N ARG A 51 -13.20 -12.64 5.32
CA ARG A 51 -14.50 -13.29 5.09
C ARG A 51 -14.88 -14.30 6.19
N ALA A 52 -13.92 -14.90 6.87
CA ALA A 52 -14.18 -15.74 8.02
C ALA A 52 -14.81 -14.94 9.17
N LEU A 53 -14.41 -13.67 9.34
CA LEU A 53 -14.97 -12.76 10.33
C LEU A 53 -16.27 -12.09 9.84
N ALA A 54 -16.31 -11.71 8.56
CA ALA A 54 -17.45 -11.05 7.94
C ALA A 54 -17.70 -11.67 6.55
N PRO A 55 -18.60 -12.66 6.41
CA PRO A 55 -18.81 -13.40 5.16
C PRO A 55 -19.11 -12.52 3.94
N THR A 56 -19.71 -11.36 4.16
CA THR A 56 -20.01 -10.36 3.12
C THR A 56 -18.90 -9.34 2.92
N TYR A 57 -17.72 -9.53 3.55
CA TYR A 57 -16.62 -8.58 3.43
C TYR A 57 -16.20 -8.35 1.98
N HIS A 58 -16.24 -7.11 1.58
CA HIS A 58 -15.84 -6.67 0.26
C HIS A 58 -15.19 -5.27 0.34
N PRO A 59 -13.90 -5.12 0.09
CA PRO A 59 -13.25 -3.82 0.10
C PRO A 59 -13.76 -2.97 -1.09
N ARG A 60 -14.08 -1.71 -0.83
CA ARG A 60 -14.58 -0.79 -1.87
C ARG A 60 -13.49 -0.42 -2.88
N SER A 61 -12.26 -0.26 -2.40
CA SER A 61 -11.13 0.14 -3.24
C SER A 61 -9.81 -0.40 -2.71
N VAL A 62 -8.86 -0.57 -3.62
CA VAL A 62 -7.45 -0.80 -3.30
C VAL A 62 -6.57 0.13 -4.13
N CYS A 63 -5.59 0.76 -3.48
CA CYS A 63 -4.55 1.54 -4.15
C CYS A 63 -3.31 0.65 -4.32
N THR A 64 -2.78 0.55 -5.56
CA THR A 64 -1.59 -0.23 -5.90
C THR A 64 -0.61 0.63 -6.70
N ASP A 65 0.63 0.17 -6.85
CA ASP A 65 1.65 0.80 -7.72
C ASP A 65 1.31 0.74 -9.22
N GLY A 66 0.31 -0.08 -9.57
CA GLY A 66 -0.18 -0.30 -10.93
C GLY A 66 0.50 -1.46 -11.66
N TRP A 67 1.24 -2.33 -10.96
CA TRP A 67 1.73 -3.56 -11.55
C TRP A 67 0.55 -4.43 -12.00
N HIS A 68 0.70 -5.05 -13.16
CA HIS A 68 -0.39 -5.81 -13.78
C HIS A 68 -0.80 -7.02 -12.94
N ALA A 69 0.19 -7.78 -12.44
CA ALA A 69 -0.06 -8.98 -11.66
C ALA A 69 -0.84 -8.68 -10.38
N THR A 70 -0.46 -7.62 -9.62
CA THR A 70 -1.17 -7.17 -8.43
C THR A 70 -2.60 -6.76 -8.74
N ARG A 71 -2.80 -5.97 -9.79
CA ARG A 71 -4.14 -5.52 -10.20
C ARG A 71 -5.04 -6.68 -10.57
N GLU A 72 -4.49 -7.67 -11.28
CA GLU A 72 -5.25 -8.84 -11.74
C GLU A 72 -5.58 -9.77 -10.57
N ALA A 73 -4.65 -10.00 -9.65
CA ALA A 73 -4.88 -10.75 -8.42
C ALA A 73 -6.03 -10.14 -7.60
N TRP A 74 -6.01 -8.81 -7.42
CA TRP A 74 -7.09 -8.12 -6.70
C TRP A 74 -8.45 -8.17 -7.41
N ARG A 75 -8.49 -8.11 -8.74
CA ARG A 75 -9.74 -8.29 -9.52
C ARG A 75 -10.32 -9.68 -9.39
N ARG A 76 -9.47 -10.72 -9.38
CA ARG A 76 -9.93 -12.10 -9.20
C ARG A 76 -10.49 -12.34 -7.81
N LEU A 77 -9.82 -11.83 -6.78
CA LEU A 77 -10.29 -11.93 -5.39
C LEU A 77 -11.57 -11.12 -5.12
N PHE A 78 -11.69 -9.95 -5.75
CA PHE A 78 -12.78 -9.00 -5.56
C PHE A 78 -13.20 -8.39 -6.90
N PRO A 79 -14.07 -9.04 -7.68
CA PRO A 79 -14.38 -8.64 -9.07
C PRO A 79 -14.94 -7.22 -9.22
N THR A 80 -15.63 -6.69 -8.20
CA THR A 80 -16.24 -5.36 -8.23
C THR A 80 -15.39 -4.28 -7.56
N ILE A 81 -14.14 -4.59 -7.19
CA ILE A 81 -13.26 -3.65 -6.50
C ILE A 81 -12.86 -2.48 -7.39
N THR A 82 -12.84 -1.29 -6.83
CA THR A 82 -12.27 -0.11 -7.49
C THR A 82 -10.75 -0.09 -7.33
N LEU A 83 -10.04 -0.30 -8.43
CA LEU A 83 -8.58 -0.20 -8.46
C LEU A 83 -8.16 1.25 -8.65
N VAL A 84 -7.37 1.77 -7.72
CA VAL A 84 -6.79 3.11 -7.76
C VAL A 84 -5.28 2.98 -8.02
N LEU A 85 -4.81 3.66 -9.06
CA LEU A 85 -3.37 3.72 -9.33
C LEU A 85 -2.71 4.72 -8.38
N CYS A 86 -1.65 4.30 -7.70
CA CYS A 86 -0.84 5.17 -6.87
C CYS A 86 -0.19 6.28 -7.71
N PHE A 87 -0.59 7.51 -7.44
CA PHE A 87 -0.08 8.67 -8.16
C PHE A 87 1.39 8.92 -7.84
N LEU A 88 1.83 8.64 -6.62
CA LEU A 88 3.21 8.83 -6.20
C LEU A 88 4.18 7.95 -6.99
N HIS A 89 3.94 6.65 -7.09
CA HIS A 89 4.79 5.73 -7.88
C HIS A 89 4.87 6.15 -9.35
N ALA A 90 3.76 6.69 -9.88
CA ALA A 90 3.76 7.23 -11.23
C ALA A 90 4.70 8.43 -11.40
N ILE A 91 4.84 9.26 -10.36
CA ILE A 91 5.67 10.47 -10.36
C ILE A 91 7.13 10.13 -10.08
N LEU A 92 7.43 9.27 -9.13
CA LEU A 92 8.81 8.91 -8.75
C LEU A 92 9.60 8.42 -9.97
N LYS A 93 9.01 7.56 -10.80
CA LYS A 93 9.63 7.09 -12.05
C LYS A 93 9.95 8.21 -13.05
N ILE A 94 9.23 9.32 -13.04
CA ILE A 94 9.50 10.50 -13.86
C ILE A 94 10.57 11.36 -13.19
N GLN A 95 10.46 11.55 -11.87
CA GLN A 95 11.39 12.33 -11.06
C GLN A 95 12.83 11.85 -11.21
N ASP A 96 13.07 10.55 -11.19
CA ASP A 96 14.40 9.94 -11.25
C ASP A 96 15.11 10.21 -12.59
N ARG A 97 14.36 10.62 -13.62
CA ARG A 97 14.87 10.94 -14.96
C ARG A 97 14.92 12.43 -15.24
N CYS A 98 14.52 13.26 -14.28
CA CYS A 98 14.57 14.72 -14.38
C CYS A 98 15.66 15.29 -13.47
N THR A 99 16.36 16.30 -13.93
CA THR A 99 17.39 16.99 -13.14
C THR A 99 17.12 18.50 -13.04
N GLY A 100 17.68 19.14 -12.01
CA GLY A 100 17.66 20.59 -11.85
C GLY A 100 16.28 21.23 -11.76
N ALA A 101 16.14 22.42 -12.32
CA ALA A 101 14.91 23.22 -12.29
C ALA A 101 13.72 22.52 -12.98
N LEU A 102 14.01 21.71 -14.00
CA LEU A 102 13.00 20.96 -14.74
C LEU A 102 12.30 19.93 -13.85
N ARG A 103 13.06 19.26 -12.97
CA ARG A 103 12.51 18.33 -11.97
C ARG A 103 11.45 19.00 -11.09
N HIS A 104 11.73 20.21 -10.60
CA HIS A 104 10.79 20.96 -9.77
C HIS A 104 9.50 21.28 -10.53
N GLN A 105 9.59 21.76 -11.76
CA GLN A 105 8.42 22.09 -12.58
C GLN A 105 7.56 20.86 -12.91
N VAL A 106 8.17 19.72 -13.21
CA VAL A 106 7.46 18.45 -13.46
C VAL A 106 6.75 17.99 -12.21
N LEU A 107 7.42 18.04 -11.05
CA LEU A 107 6.84 17.63 -9.77
C LEU A 107 5.69 18.54 -9.33
N GLU A 108 5.82 19.85 -9.51
CA GLU A 108 4.75 20.79 -9.19
C GLU A 108 3.48 20.50 -9.99
N ARG A 109 3.61 20.29 -11.31
CA ARG A 109 2.45 19.94 -12.15
C ARG A 109 1.84 18.60 -11.80
N ALA A 110 2.68 17.62 -11.49
CA ALA A 110 2.24 16.32 -11.00
C ALA A 110 1.47 16.47 -9.69
N TRP A 111 1.97 17.27 -8.74
CA TRP A 111 1.29 17.57 -7.48
C TRP A 111 -0.05 18.25 -7.69
N GLN A 112 -0.12 19.22 -8.60
CA GLN A 112 -1.39 19.86 -8.96
C GLN A 112 -2.41 18.84 -9.44
N VAL A 113 -2.02 17.83 -10.24
CA VAL A 113 -2.92 16.75 -10.66
C VAL A 113 -3.39 15.92 -9.46
N SER A 114 -2.49 15.54 -8.56
CA SER A 114 -2.84 14.72 -7.39
C SER A 114 -3.82 15.41 -6.42
N GLN A 115 -3.75 16.73 -6.34
CA GLN A 115 -4.63 17.57 -5.51
C GLN A 115 -5.99 17.85 -6.17
N ALA A 116 -6.30 17.27 -7.33
CA ALA A 116 -7.61 17.45 -7.95
C ALA A 116 -8.70 16.80 -7.08
N THR A 117 -9.73 17.55 -6.75
CA THR A 117 -10.86 17.07 -5.93
C THR A 117 -11.96 16.42 -6.74
N THR A 118 -12.04 16.72 -8.06
CA THR A 118 -13.05 16.17 -8.96
C THR A 118 -12.42 15.56 -10.22
N LYS A 119 -13.14 14.63 -10.87
CA LYS A 119 -12.73 14.05 -12.17
C LYS A 119 -12.49 15.15 -13.21
N ARG A 120 -13.33 16.19 -13.24
CA ARG A 120 -13.20 17.31 -14.17
C ARG A 120 -11.90 18.08 -13.94
N GLN A 121 -11.58 18.41 -12.68
CA GLN A 121 -10.31 19.06 -12.34
C GLN A 121 -9.10 18.19 -12.68
N CYS A 122 -9.16 16.90 -12.36
CA CYS A 122 -8.10 15.96 -12.68
C CYS A 122 -7.85 15.91 -14.19
N ALA A 123 -8.92 15.75 -14.98
CA ALA A 123 -8.83 15.74 -16.44
C ALA A 123 -8.28 17.05 -17.02
N GLN A 124 -8.71 18.19 -16.50
CA GLN A 124 -8.22 19.51 -16.93
C GLN A 124 -6.74 19.71 -16.61
N ARG A 125 -6.29 19.31 -15.41
CA ARG A 125 -4.89 19.43 -15.00
C ARG A 125 -3.99 18.48 -15.78
N LEU A 126 -4.42 17.23 -16.03
CA LEU A 126 -3.72 16.29 -16.91
C LEU A 126 -3.60 16.82 -18.34
N ARG A 127 -4.66 17.41 -18.88
CA ARG A 127 -4.63 18.02 -20.21
C ARG A 127 -3.61 19.18 -20.27
N ARG A 128 -3.64 20.11 -19.32
CA ARG A 128 -2.66 21.21 -19.23
C ARG A 128 -1.23 20.70 -19.09
N TRP A 129 -1.02 19.61 -18.35
CA TRP A 129 0.30 19.00 -18.22
C TRP A 129 0.74 18.37 -19.55
N ALA A 130 -0.16 17.70 -20.27
CA ALA A 130 0.14 17.15 -21.59
C ALA A 130 0.45 18.25 -22.63
N GLU A 131 -0.27 19.37 -22.61
CA GLU A 131 -0.02 20.53 -23.49
C GLU A 131 1.33 21.21 -23.18
N TRP A 132 1.71 21.30 -21.92
CA TRP A 132 2.99 21.88 -21.49
C TRP A 132 4.19 20.98 -21.84
N THR A 133 4.01 19.67 -21.87
CA THR A 133 5.09 18.68 -22.01
C THR A 133 5.94 18.90 -23.29
N PRO A 134 5.39 18.99 -24.51
CA PRO A 134 6.19 19.06 -25.72
C PRO A 134 7.02 20.35 -25.87
N THR A 135 6.64 21.41 -25.15
CA THR A 135 7.38 22.68 -25.18
C THR A 135 8.51 22.75 -24.16
N HIS A 136 8.54 21.87 -23.16
CA HIS A 136 9.49 21.95 -22.04
C HIS A 136 10.26 20.64 -21.80
N LEU A 137 9.76 19.52 -22.29
CA LEU A 137 10.35 18.20 -22.12
C LEU A 137 10.63 17.56 -23.48
N SER A 138 11.66 16.73 -23.52
CA SER A 138 12.03 15.96 -24.71
C SER A 138 12.37 14.51 -24.35
N GLY A 139 12.46 13.65 -25.37
CA GLY A 139 12.88 12.26 -25.25
C GLY A 139 12.02 11.43 -24.28
N ALA A 140 12.62 10.51 -23.57
CA ALA A 140 11.95 9.53 -22.72
C ALA A 140 11.09 10.16 -21.60
N VAL A 141 11.50 11.33 -21.07
CA VAL A 141 10.75 12.01 -20.01
C VAL A 141 9.42 12.54 -20.55
N ALA A 142 9.45 13.18 -21.73
CA ALA A 142 8.22 13.65 -22.39
C ALA A 142 7.24 12.50 -22.66
N GLU A 143 7.75 11.39 -23.20
CA GLU A 143 6.94 10.20 -23.48
C GLU A 143 6.31 9.63 -22.20
N MET A 144 7.08 9.56 -21.10
CA MET A 144 6.58 9.08 -19.82
C MET A 144 5.45 9.96 -19.29
N VAL A 145 5.60 11.28 -19.33
CA VAL A 145 4.56 12.23 -18.91
C VAL A 145 3.31 12.07 -19.78
N LEU A 146 3.46 12.07 -21.11
CA LEU A 146 2.35 11.91 -22.04
C LEU A 146 1.63 10.57 -21.85
N LYS A 147 2.39 9.47 -21.65
CA LYS A 147 1.81 8.15 -21.32
C LYS A 147 0.96 8.21 -20.04
N ARG A 148 1.41 8.94 -19.01
CA ARG A 148 0.64 9.14 -17.77
C ARG A 148 -0.62 9.97 -18.01
N CYS A 149 -0.52 11.05 -18.77
CA CYS A 149 -1.66 11.88 -19.09
C CYS A 149 -2.75 11.13 -19.89
N ARG A 150 -2.36 10.20 -20.77
CA ARG A 150 -3.30 9.33 -21.51
C ARG A 150 -4.00 8.32 -20.60
N ARG A 151 -3.35 7.86 -19.53
CA ARG A 151 -3.90 6.89 -18.56
C ARG A 151 -4.83 7.52 -17.52
N ARG A 152 -5.55 8.57 -17.91
CA ARG A 152 -6.50 9.30 -17.06
C ARG A 152 -7.47 8.39 -16.33
N ALA A 153 -7.97 7.35 -17.01
CA ALA A 153 -8.92 6.40 -16.44
C ALA A 153 -8.40 5.64 -15.21
N ASP A 154 -7.08 5.47 -15.08
CA ASP A 154 -6.48 4.77 -13.93
C ASP A 154 -6.41 5.64 -12.66
N PHE A 155 -6.45 6.97 -12.81
CA PHE A 155 -6.35 7.92 -11.67
C PHE A 155 -7.72 8.48 -11.24
N THR A 156 -8.68 8.54 -12.14
CA THR A 156 -10.01 9.10 -11.86
C THR A 156 -10.87 8.28 -10.89
N PRO A 157 -10.71 6.94 -10.72
CA PRO A 157 -11.48 6.18 -9.74
C PRO A 157 -11.33 6.67 -8.31
N ALA A 158 -10.18 7.26 -7.95
CA ALA A 158 -9.98 7.90 -6.65
C ALA A 158 -10.94 9.07 -6.38
N SER A 159 -11.50 9.68 -7.42
CA SER A 159 -12.48 10.77 -7.27
C SER A 159 -13.90 10.26 -6.97
N ASP A 160 -14.20 9.01 -7.34
CA ASP A 160 -15.48 8.36 -7.02
C ASP A 160 -15.48 7.74 -5.62
N CYS A 161 -14.29 7.51 -5.08
CA CYS A 161 -14.09 6.97 -3.74
C CYS A 161 -13.34 8.00 -2.89
N PRO A 162 -14.00 9.01 -2.28
CA PRO A 162 -13.34 10.08 -1.52
C PRO A 162 -12.45 9.58 -0.38
N GLN A 163 -12.75 8.40 0.16
CA GLN A 163 -11.97 7.74 1.21
C GLN A 163 -10.80 6.89 0.66
N ALA A 164 -10.70 6.72 -0.67
CA ALA A 164 -9.61 5.96 -1.26
C ALA A 164 -8.30 6.75 -1.13
N HIS A 165 -7.26 6.06 -0.69
CA HIS A 165 -5.92 6.63 -0.70
C HIS A 165 -5.46 6.86 -2.14
N ARG A 166 -4.93 8.06 -2.42
CA ARG A 166 -4.41 8.44 -3.74
C ARG A 166 -2.91 8.21 -3.87
N THR A 167 -2.25 7.98 -2.74
CA THR A 167 -0.82 7.72 -2.66
C THR A 167 -0.55 6.53 -1.75
N SER A 168 0.50 5.79 -2.01
CA SER A 168 0.95 4.66 -1.18
C SER A 168 1.88 5.06 -0.04
N ASN A 169 2.11 6.36 0.22
CA ASN A 169 3.06 6.82 1.25
C ASN A 169 2.91 6.13 2.61
N ALA A 170 1.69 5.78 3.00
CA ALA A 170 1.48 5.06 4.25
C ALA A 170 1.94 3.60 4.16
N VAL A 171 1.75 2.96 2.99
CA VAL A 171 2.30 1.61 2.73
C VAL A 171 3.81 1.67 2.64
N ASP A 172 4.37 2.64 1.90
CA ASP A 172 5.82 2.76 1.72
C ASP A 172 6.56 2.88 3.06
N ARG A 173 5.99 3.61 4.02
CA ARG A 173 6.55 3.69 5.38
C ARG A 173 6.52 2.34 6.10
N LEU A 174 5.40 1.63 6.03
CA LEU A 174 5.25 0.32 6.63
C LEU A 174 6.16 -0.71 5.97
N LEU A 175 6.29 -0.67 4.64
CA LEU A 175 7.19 -1.53 3.90
C LEU A 175 8.66 -1.24 4.24
N ASN A 176 9.05 0.02 4.46
CA ASN A 176 10.41 0.35 4.90
C ASN A 176 10.72 -0.21 6.30
N ASP A 177 9.76 -0.22 7.22
CA ASP A 177 9.94 -0.84 8.53
C ASP A 177 9.94 -2.38 8.41
N GLN A 178 9.11 -2.94 7.55
CA GLN A 178 9.12 -4.36 7.19
C GLN A 178 10.47 -4.79 6.60
N ASP A 179 11.03 -4.02 5.67
CA ASP A 179 12.34 -4.27 5.06
C ASP A 179 13.44 -4.36 6.10
N ARG A 180 13.48 -3.44 7.06
CA ARG A 180 14.48 -3.48 8.15
C ARG A 180 14.41 -4.77 8.95
N VAL A 181 13.22 -5.26 9.23
CA VAL A 181 13.01 -6.53 9.93
C VAL A 181 13.43 -7.71 9.06
N LEU A 182 13.00 -7.72 7.78
CA LEU A 182 13.34 -8.77 6.83
C LEU A 182 14.85 -8.82 6.57
N ASP A 183 15.53 -7.70 6.41
CA ASP A 183 16.99 -7.63 6.26
C ASP A 183 17.71 -8.15 7.49
N ALA A 184 17.25 -7.80 8.68
CA ALA A 184 17.81 -8.32 9.94
C ALA A 184 17.60 -9.84 10.09
N MET A 185 16.53 -10.37 9.51
CA MET A 185 16.12 -11.77 9.66
C MET A 185 16.49 -12.65 8.46
N ARG A 186 17.08 -12.13 7.40
CA ARG A 186 17.29 -12.85 6.12
C ARG A 186 18.08 -14.16 6.23
N TYR A 187 18.87 -14.32 7.28
CA TYR A 187 19.61 -15.56 7.58
C TYR A 187 18.93 -16.44 8.63
N CYS A 188 17.80 -16.00 9.20
CA CYS A 188 17.14 -16.70 10.31
C CYS A 188 16.07 -17.68 9.85
N HIS A 189 15.70 -17.66 8.56
CA HIS A 189 14.61 -18.49 8.03
C HIS A 189 15.15 -19.62 7.17
N ALA A 190 14.97 -20.85 7.66
CA ALA A 190 15.30 -22.05 6.90
C ALA A 190 14.20 -22.45 5.88
N THR A 191 12.98 -21.92 6.03
CA THR A 191 11.84 -22.29 5.18
C THR A 191 10.91 -21.09 4.94
N THR A 192 10.16 -21.11 3.84
CA THR A 192 9.10 -20.14 3.55
C THR A 192 8.02 -20.12 4.64
N ALA A 193 7.73 -21.27 5.24
CA ALA A 193 6.76 -21.35 6.33
C ALA A 193 7.22 -20.57 7.57
N SER A 194 8.48 -20.70 7.96
CA SER A 194 9.05 -19.93 9.09
C SER A 194 9.10 -18.43 8.77
N ALA A 195 9.46 -18.05 7.56
CA ALA A 195 9.42 -16.66 7.11
C ALA A 195 8.01 -16.07 7.16
N ARG A 196 7.00 -16.84 6.72
CA ARG A 196 5.57 -16.42 6.78
C ARG A 196 5.14 -16.16 8.22
N LEU A 197 5.46 -17.06 9.16
CA LEU A 197 5.15 -16.86 10.58
C LEU A 197 5.82 -15.59 11.12
N ALA A 198 7.07 -15.34 10.77
CA ALA A 198 7.83 -14.19 11.23
C ALA A 198 7.25 -12.86 10.70
N VAL A 199 6.92 -12.77 9.41
CA VAL A 199 6.30 -11.54 8.87
C VAL A 199 4.90 -11.29 9.45
N ARG A 200 4.13 -12.35 9.74
CA ARG A 200 2.83 -12.23 10.42
C ARG A 200 3.00 -11.77 11.87
N ALA A 201 3.95 -12.32 12.61
CA ALA A 201 4.26 -11.89 13.98
C ALA A 201 4.71 -10.41 14.00
N MET A 202 5.58 -10.01 13.08
CA MET A 202 5.97 -8.61 12.92
C MET A 202 4.75 -7.70 12.64
N ALA A 203 3.85 -8.09 11.75
CA ALA A 203 2.64 -7.33 11.43
C ALA A 203 1.73 -7.16 12.64
N LEU A 204 1.54 -8.23 13.43
CA LEU A 204 0.79 -8.17 14.69
C LEU A 204 1.49 -7.26 15.71
N GLN A 205 2.79 -7.42 15.91
CA GLN A 205 3.55 -6.55 16.80
C GLN A 205 3.40 -5.09 16.40
N TRP A 206 3.57 -4.76 15.12
CA TRP A 206 3.38 -3.41 14.62
C TRP A 206 1.99 -2.85 14.94
N ASN A 207 0.96 -3.60 14.64
CA ASN A 207 -0.41 -3.14 14.81
C ASN A 207 -0.74 -2.78 16.26
N PHE A 208 -0.26 -3.56 17.21
CA PHE A 208 -0.59 -3.41 18.64
C PHE A 208 0.43 -2.58 19.42
N HIS A 209 1.68 -2.48 18.95
CA HIS A 209 2.70 -1.71 19.64
C HIS A 209 2.32 -0.22 19.72
N PRO A 210 2.47 0.40 20.92
CA PRO A 210 2.15 1.82 21.09
C PRO A 210 3.04 2.71 20.22
N TYR A 211 2.48 3.80 19.74
CA TYR A 211 3.28 4.82 19.11
C TYR A 211 4.37 5.36 20.03
N GLY A 212 5.46 5.85 19.44
CA GLY A 212 6.55 6.45 20.18
C GLY A 212 6.11 7.59 21.11
N ALA A 213 6.83 7.80 22.20
CA ALA A 213 6.48 8.77 23.25
C ALA A 213 6.25 10.19 22.73
N ARG A 214 7.01 10.62 21.71
CA ARG A 214 6.83 11.93 21.08
C ARG A 214 5.44 12.08 20.46
N LEU A 215 5.04 11.11 19.61
CA LEU A 215 3.74 11.18 18.93
C LEU A 215 2.58 11.14 19.94
N ARG A 216 2.67 10.28 20.96
CA ARG A 216 1.65 10.18 22.00
C ARG A 216 1.53 11.44 22.84
N ARG A 217 2.65 12.16 23.06
CA ARG A 217 2.64 13.48 23.75
C ARG A 217 1.97 14.55 22.89
N ASP A 218 2.31 14.59 21.59
CA ASP A 218 1.79 15.59 20.65
C ASP A 218 0.33 15.30 20.25
N GLN A 219 -0.08 14.05 20.28
CA GLN A 219 -1.43 13.56 19.93
C GLN A 219 -1.87 12.45 20.90
N PRO A 220 -2.37 12.80 22.10
CA PRO A 220 -2.68 11.83 23.16
C PRO A 220 -3.77 10.80 22.81
N SER A 221 -4.65 11.13 21.86
CA SER A 221 -5.70 10.20 21.37
C SER A 221 -5.15 9.06 20.52
N ARG A 222 -3.92 9.19 20.01
CA ARG A 222 -3.29 8.16 19.19
C ARG A 222 -2.48 7.20 20.05
N VAL A 223 -2.97 5.99 20.19
CA VAL A 223 -2.38 4.96 21.07
C VAL A 223 -1.53 3.97 20.29
N SER A 224 -2.11 3.31 19.30
CA SER A 224 -1.47 2.32 18.43
C SER A 224 -2.16 2.31 17.07
N PRO A 225 -1.56 1.71 16.02
CA PRO A 225 -2.24 1.52 14.74
C PRO A 225 -3.58 0.76 14.88
N PHE A 226 -3.62 -0.28 15.70
CA PHE A 226 -4.85 -1.03 15.99
C PHE A 226 -5.96 -0.14 16.56
N HIS A 227 -5.62 0.68 17.55
CA HIS A 227 -6.58 1.60 18.14
C HIS A 227 -7.08 2.64 17.13
N ASP A 228 -6.18 3.20 16.32
CA ASP A 228 -6.55 4.19 15.30
C ASP A 228 -7.50 3.62 14.24
N LEU A 229 -7.33 2.33 13.89
CA LEU A 229 -8.17 1.65 12.91
C LEU A 229 -9.54 1.26 13.46
N ASN A 230 -9.60 0.76 14.70
CA ASN A 230 -10.79 0.14 15.27
C ASN A 230 -11.54 1.03 16.28
N GLY A 231 -10.89 2.07 16.80
CA GLY A 231 -11.49 2.97 17.80
C GLY A 231 -11.57 2.41 19.23
N PHE A 232 -11.00 1.23 19.47
CA PHE A 232 -11.01 0.58 20.78
C PHE A 232 -9.74 -0.23 21.05
N GLN A 233 -9.58 -0.69 22.31
CA GLN A 233 -8.58 -1.64 22.78
C GLN A 233 -9.25 -2.67 23.69
N TYR A 234 -8.80 -3.93 23.61
CA TYR A 234 -9.23 -4.98 24.55
C TYR A 234 -8.60 -4.79 25.94
N HIS A 235 -7.40 -4.20 26.01
CA HIS A 235 -6.66 -4.01 27.24
C HIS A 235 -5.71 -2.79 27.13
N PRO A 236 -5.52 -1.98 28.20
CA PRO A 236 -4.61 -0.82 28.19
C PRO A 236 -3.13 -1.20 28.02
N ASN A 237 -2.72 -2.38 28.48
CA ASN A 237 -1.40 -2.91 28.20
C ASN A 237 -1.37 -3.50 26.78
N TRP A 238 -0.49 -3.02 25.93
CA TRP A 238 -0.43 -3.38 24.52
C TRP A 238 -0.16 -4.88 24.28
N LEU A 239 0.68 -5.51 25.11
CA LEU A 239 0.99 -6.93 24.98
C LEU A 239 -0.23 -7.79 25.33
N HIS A 240 -0.94 -7.43 26.40
CA HIS A 240 -2.21 -8.11 26.75
C HIS A 240 -3.26 -7.88 25.67
N ASN A 241 -3.33 -6.66 25.10
CA ASN A 241 -4.21 -6.37 23.99
C ASN A 241 -3.93 -7.27 22.77
N LEU A 242 -2.64 -7.44 22.41
CA LEU A 242 -2.20 -8.36 21.37
C LEU A 242 -2.58 -9.81 21.70
N LEU A 243 -2.29 -10.28 22.91
CA LEU A 243 -2.57 -11.67 23.31
C LEU A 243 -4.07 -11.98 23.32
N ILE A 244 -4.89 -11.07 23.80
CA ILE A 244 -6.36 -11.22 23.77
C ILE A 244 -6.84 -11.28 22.32
N ALA A 245 -6.45 -10.32 21.49
CA ALA A 245 -6.84 -10.30 20.08
C ALA A 245 -6.42 -11.57 19.33
N SER A 246 -5.22 -12.08 19.60
CA SER A 246 -4.71 -13.32 18.99
C SER A 246 -5.45 -14.57 19.48
N SER A 247 -5.82 -14.63 20.77
CA SER A 247 -6.51 -15.77 21.35
C SER A 247 -7.98 -15.86 20.91
N MET A 248 -8.60 -14.73 20.59
CA MET A 248 -10.00 -14.66 20.15
C MET A 248 -10.16 -14.88 18.63
N GLY A 249 -9.08 -15.12 17.89
CA GLY A 249 -9.14 -15.27 16.45
C GLY A 249 -9.65 -14.01 15.72
N GLY A 250 -9.54 -12.84 16.36
CA GLY A 250 -10.06 -11.58 15.83
C GLY A 250 -11.57 -11.39 15.99
N LEU A 251 -12.27 -12.29 16.68
CA LEU A 251 -13.68 -12.11 17.01
C LEU A 251 -13.81 -11.00 18.06
N GLY A 252 -14.58 -9.96 17.74
CA GLY A 252 -15.01 -8.96 18.70
C GLY A 252 -15.95 -9.56 19.75
N LEU A 253 -15.89 -9.03 20.97
CA LEU A 253 -16.92 -9.28 21.99
C LEU A 253 -18.21 -8.58 21.59
#